data_8bf027f5b6b6eaf546496fd5c566a5aa
#
_entry.id   8bf027f5b6b6eaf546496fd5c566a5aa
#
_cell.length_a   1.000
_cell.length_b   1.000
_cell.length_c   1.000
_cell.angle_alpha   90.00
_cell.angle_beta   90.00
_cell.angle_gamma   90.00
#
_symmetry.space_group_name_H-M   'P 1'
#
loop_
_entity.id
_entity.type
_entity.pdbx_description
1 polymer ?
#
loop_
_entity_poly.entity_id
_entity_poly.type
_entity_poly.pdbx_seq_one_letter_code
_entity_poly.pdbx_strand_id
1 'polypeptide(L)'
;MVVINSDRLVAVTDARTTLSALVGDARRGRMTHIVKGSEVVAHLVPPTARIIDQDALLGAMATALLQREAETICRENLGDPSGTSIDTGRLFVWAWRTDAQLFDMLLGEFAGLLSASADRQYSTAEVFDLLRGAMSNAGLGDSEIAATTPV
;
A
#
# COMPACT_ATOMS: atom_id res chain seq x y z
N MET A 1 -2.50 12.94 -9.36
CA MET A 1 -1.76 13.88 -8.48
C MET A 1 -2.75 14.96 -8.04
N VAL A 2 -3.25 14.86 -6.80
CA VAL A 2 -4.14 15.90 -6.24
C VAL A 2 -3.23 17.02 -5.78
N VAL A 3 -3.27 18.15 -6.46
CA VAL A 3 -2.60 19.38 -6.01
C VAL A 3 -3.39 19.89 -4.82
N ILE A 4 -2.89 19.64 -3.62
CA ILE A 4 -3.40 20.26 -2.39
C ILE A 4 -2.87 21.69 -2.39
N ASN A 5 -3.68 22.63 -2.81
CA ASN A 5 -3.40 24.04 -2.62
C ASN A 5 -3.54 24.34 -1.13
N SER A 6 -2.43 24.34 -0.39
CA SER A 6 -2.40 24.69 1.01
C SER A 6 -2.44 26.22 1.10
N ASP A 7 -3.63 26.78 1.22
CA ASP A 7 -3.81 28.22 1.15
C ASP A 7 -3.40 28.94 2.43
N ARG A 8 -3.26 28.24 3.57
CA ARG A 8 -3.03 28.93 4.85
C ARG A 8 -2.40 28.04 5.92
N LEU A 9 -1.34 28.57 6.54
CA LEU A 9 -0.77 28.06 7.79
C LEU A 9 -1.22 28.98 8.94
N VAL A 10 -1.77 28.40 10.02
CA VAL A 10 -2.26 29.13 11.19
C VAL A 10 -1.73 28.49 12.46
N ALA A 11 -1.16 29.28 13.36
CA ALA A 11 -0.70 28.78 14.64
C ALA A 11 -1.89 28.31 15.50
N VAL A 12 -1.69 27.29 16.35
CA VAL A 12 -2.74 26.78 17.26
C VAL A 12 -3.39 27.89 18.09
N THR A 13 -2.60 28.85 18.57
CA THR A 13 -3.09 30.01 19.35
C THR A 13 -4.05 30.86 18.55
N ASP A 14 -3.72 31.11 17.28
CA ASP A 14 -4.54 31.97 16.40
C ASP A 14 -5.76 31.20 15.90
N ALA A 15 -5.61 29.88 15.63
CA ALA A 15 -6.71 29.02 15.25
C ALA A 15 -7.80 28.99 16.32
N ARG A 16 -7.43 29.01 17.60
CA ARG A 16 -8.37 29.04 18.71
C ARG A 16 -9.26 30.28 18.70
N THR A 17 -8.72 31.42 18.38
CA THR A 17 -9.43 32.71 18.36
C THR A 17 -10.21 32.97 17.08
N THR A 18 -9.77 32.36 15.96
CA THR A 18 -10.34 32.56 14.63
C THR A 18 -11.09 31.35 14.08
N LEU A 19 -11.39 30.36 14.91
CA LEU A 19 -11.99 29.09 14.49
C LEU A 19 -13.25 29.23 13.63
N SER A 20 -14.15 30.15 14.00
CA SER A 20 -15.38 30.40 13.23
C SER A 20 -15.08 30.91 11.82
N ALA A 21 -14.06 31.75 11.64
CA ALA A 21 -13.64 32.23 10.33
C ALA A 21 -13.00 31.09 9.51
N LEU A 22 -12.16 30.24 10.14
CA LEU A 22 -11.54 29.08 9.50
C LEU A 22 -12.56 28.04 9.05
N VAL A 23 -13.61 27.80 9.86
CA VAL A 23 -14.74 26.92 9.47
C VAL A 23 -15.51 27.52 8.29
N GLY A 24 -15.71 28.86 8.28
CA GLY A 24 -16.31 29.54 7.14
C GLY A 24 -15.47 29.42 5.86
N ASP A 25 -14.15 29.49 5.97
CA ASP A 25 -13.21 29.30 4.87
C ASP A 25 -13.25 27.85 4.35
N ALA A 26 -13.26 26.85 5.24
CA ALA A 26 -13.40 25.44 4.87
C ALA A 26 -14.71 25.18 4.10
N ARG A 27 -15.84 25.77 4.54
CA ARG A 27 -17.12 25.67 3.78
C ARG A 27 -17.04 26.29 2.38
N ARG A 28 -16.15 27.25 2.15
CA ARG A 28 -15.89 27.85 0.84
C ARG A 28 -14.85 27.11 0.00
N GLY A 29 -14.41 25.94 0.46
CA GLY A 29 -13.46 25.10 -0.26
C GLY A 29 -11.99 25.37 0.04
N ARG A 30 -11.67 26.19 1.06
CA ARG A 30 -10.28 26.47 1.45
C ARG A 30 -9.79 25.50 2.51
N MET A 31 -8.53 25.06 2.38
CA MET A 31 -7.87 24.24 3.38
C MET A 31 -6.98 25.09 4.28
N THR A 32 -6.95 24.77 5.58
CA THR A 32 -6.06 25.39 6.55
C THR A 32 -5.27 24.32 7.30
N HIS A 33 -3.95 24.53 7.42
CA HIS A 33 -3.08 23.71 8.26
C HIS A 33 -2.86 24.41 9.59
N ILE A 34 -3.12 23.70 10.69
CA ILE A 34 -2.90 24.23 12.05
C ILE A 34 -1.53 23.73 12.51
N VAL A 35 -0.66 24.66 12.88
CA VAL A 35 0.73 24.37 13.25
C VAL A 35 1.01 24.71 14.71
N LYS A 36 1.86 23.88 15.34
CA LYS A 36 2.42 24.14 16.66
C LYS A 36 3.95 24.13 16.54
N GLY A 37 4.56 25.29 16.64
CA GLY A 37 5.97 25.43 16.29
C GLY A 37 6.19 25.16 14.79
N SER A 38 7.00 24.16 14.47
CA SER A 38 7.31 23.72 13.09
C SER A 38 6.50 22.51 12.63
N GLU A 39 5.58 22.01 13.45
CA GLU A 39 4.83 20.78 13.20
C GLU A 39 3.36 21.08 12.84
N VAL A 40 2.84 20.41 11.81
CA VAL A 40 1.42 20.45 11.48
C VAL A 40 0.69 19.47 12.40
N VAL A 41 -0.18 19.97 13.26
CA VAL A 41 -0.91 19.18 14.27
C VAL A 41 -2.35 18.87 13.87
N ALA A 42 -2.91 19.62 12.92
CA ALA A 42 -4.27 19.36 12.41
C ALA A 42 -4.47 20.01 11.04
N HIS A 43 -5.49 19.52 10.34
CA HIS A 43 -5.98 20.09 9.08
C HIS A 43 -7.46 20.44 9.21
N LEU A 44 -7.84 21.61 8.76
CA LEU A 44 -9.24 21.97 8.54
C LEU A 44 -9.51 21.88 7.05
N VAL A 45 -10.32 20.93 6.65
CA VAL A 45 -10.62 20.63 5.24
C VAL A 45 -12.06 20.95 4.88
N PRO A 46 -12.36 21.27 3.62
CA PRO A 46 -13.74 21.41 3.14
C PRO A 46 -14.58 20.17 3.44
N PRO A 47 -15.90 20.30 3.73
CA PRO A 47 -16.79 19.16 3.92
C PRO A 47 -16.87 18.23 2.71
N THR A 48 -16.55 18.75 1.53
CA THR A 48 -16.52 18.02 0.26
C THR A 48 -15.16 17.40 -0.05
N ALA A 49 -14.13 17.66 0.79
CA ALA A 49 -12.80 17.08 0.60
C ALA A 49 -12.88 15.55 0.76
N ARG A 50 -12.34 14.84 -0.22
CA ARG A 50 -12.13 13.40 -0.10
C ARG A 50 -10.78 13.20 0.57
N ILE A 51 -10.81 12.70 1.81
CA ILE A 51 -9.60 12.25 2.49
C ILE A 51 -9.32 10.85 1.94
N ILE A 52 -8.23 10.73 1.18
CA ILE A 52 -7.77 9.43 0.71
C ILE A 52 -6.81 8.90 1.79
N ASP A 53 -7.21 7.83 2.42
CA ASP A 53 -6.32 7.01 3.22
C ASP A 53 -5.33 6.33 2.26
N GLN A 54 -4.09 6.78 2.28
CA GLN A 54 -3.06 6.27 1.38
C GLN A 54 -2.76 4.79 1.64
N ASP A 55 -2.78 4.36 2.89
CA ASP A 55 -2.50 2.99 3.27
C ASP A 55 -3.64 2.06 2.81
N ALA A 56 -4.89 2.48 2.99
CA ALA A 56 -6.05 1.76 2.47
C ALA A 56 -6.05 1.69 0.95
N LEU A 57 -5.64 2.77 0.27
CA LEU A 57 -5.54 2.78 -1.19
C LEU A 57 -4.43 1.84 -1.68
N LEU A 58 -3.24 1.90 -1.07
CA LEU A 58 -2.13 0.99 -1.40
C LEU A 58 -2.49 -0.46 -1.14
N GLY A 59 -3.16 -0.75 -0.01
CA GLY A 59 -3.68 -2.07 0.29
C GLY A 59 -4.64 -2.57 -0.79
N ALA A 60 -5.64 -1.78 -1.17
CA ALA A 60 -6.60 -2.14 -2.20
C ALA A 60 -5.92 -2.38 -3.58
N MET A 61 -4.91 -1.58 -3.92
CA MET A 61 -4.14 -1.76 -5.16
C MET A 61 -3.30 -3.04 -5.12
N ALA A 62 -2.65 -3.35 -3.98
CA ALA A 62 -1.89 -4.58 -3.79
C ALA A 62 -2.81 -5.81 -3.92
N THR A 63 -3.95 -5.83 -3.22
CA THR A 63 -4.93 -6.91 -3.32
C THR A 63 -5.42 -7.11 -4.76
N ALA A 64 -5.74 -6.03 -5.47
CA ALA A 64 -6.19 -6.13 -6.87
C ALA A 64 -5.11 -6.69 -7.80
N LEU A 65 -3.83 -6.33 -7.60
CA LEU A 65 -2.70 -6.88 -8.34
C LEU A 65 -2.54 -8.37 -8.05
N LEU A 66 -2.54 -8.76 -6.78
CA LEU A 66 -2.38 -10.16 -6.36
C LEU A 66 -3.54 -11.04 -6.84
N GLN A 67 -4.77 -10.53 -6.79
CA GLN A 67 -5.93 -11.27 -7.31
C GLN A 67 -5.80 -11.53 -8.81
N ARG A 68 -5.45 -10.50 -9.59
CA ARG A 68 -5.23 -10.64 -11.03
C ARG A 68 -4.12 -11.65 -11.33
N GLU A 69 -3.04 -11.62 -10.56
CA GLU A 69 -1.92 -12.56 -10.70
C GLU A 69 -2.35 -13.98 -10.39
N ALA A 70 -3.08 -14.20 -9.29
CA ALA A 70 -3.60 -15.51 -8.90
C ALA A 70 -4.52 -16.10 -10.00
N GLU A 71 -5.42 -15.28 -10.54
CA GLU A 71 -6.30 -15.69 -11.65
C GLU A 71 -5.50 -16.06 -12.91
N THR A 72 -4.42 -15.33 -13.20
CA THR A 72 -3.56 -15.61 -14.36
C THR A 72 -2.80 -16.90 -14.19
N ILE A 73 -2.15 -17.12 -13.04
CA ILE A 73 -1.43 -18.36 -12.71
C ILE A 73 -2.38 -19.58 -12.79
N CYS A 74 -3.56 -19.47 -12.21
CA CYS A 74 -4.53 -20.59 -12.22
C CYS A 74 -5.09 -20.89 -13.62
N ARG A 75 -5.30 -19.85 -14.46
CA ARG A 75 -5.80 -20.01 -15.82
C ARG A 75 -4.78 -20.66 -16.75
N GLU A 76 -3.53 -20.27 -16.62
CA GLU A 76 -2.46 -20.70 -17.52
C GLU A 76 -1.77 -21.98 -17.03
N ASN A 77 -2.20 -22.54 -15.89
CA ASN A 77 -1.59 -23.71 -15.23
C ASN A 77 -0.10 -23.53 -14.97
N LEU A 78 0.30 -22.29 -14.73
CA LEU A 78 1.69 -21.90 -14.48
C LEU A 78 2.09 -22.30 -13.06
N GLY A 79 2.28 -23.60 -12.82
CA GLY A 79 2.98 -24.07 -11.63
C GLY A 79 4.49 -23.76 -11.65
N ASP A 80 4.94 -22.99 -12.65
CA ASP A 80 6.33 -22.60 -12.83
C ASP A 80 6.57 -21.23 -12.17
N PRO A 81 7.56 -21.11 -11.27
CA PRO A 81 7.98 -19.84 -10.67
C PRO A 81 8.29 -18.72 -11.70
N SER A 82 8.68 -19.08 -12.91
CA SER A 82 8.95 -18.13 -14.00
C SER A 82 7.69 -17.44 -14.54
N GLY A 83 6.51 -17.95 -14.19
CA GLY A 83 5.23 -17.41 -14.67
C GLY A 83 4.68 -16.21 -13.87
N THR A 84 5.25 -15.91 -12.71
CA THR A 84 4.83 -14.77 -11.90
C THR A 84 5.32 -13.47 -12.52
N SER A 85 4.46 -12.46 -12.61
CA SER A 85 4.80 -11.19 -13.25
C SER A 85 5.89 -10.41 -12.48
N ILE A 86 6.68 -9.61 -13.22
CA ILE A 86 7.70 -8.74 -12.62
C ILE A 86 7.07 -7.69 -11.69
N ASP A 87 5.84 -7.26 -11.95
CA ASP A 87 5.16 -6.27 -11.13
C ASP A 87 4.77 -6.85 -9.76
N THR A 88 4.36 -8.12 -9.73
CA THR A 88 4.16 -8.85 -8.47
C THR A 88 5.49 -9.03 -7.74
N GLY A 89 6.58 -9.38 -8.45
CA GLY A 89 7.91 -9.41 -7.86
C GLY A 89 8.33 -8.07 -7.25
N ARG A 90 8.11 -6.95 -7.94
CA ARG A 90 8.39 -5.60 -7.41
C ARG A 90 7.58 -5.26 -6.16
N LEU A 91 6.31 -5.64 -6.11
CA LEU A 91 5.47 -5.45 -4.92
C LEU A 91 6.08 -6.17 -3.72
N PHE A 92 6.47 -7.44 -3.87
CA PHE A 92 7.06 -8.22 -2.78
C PHE A 92 8.46 -7.73 -2.38
N VAL A 93 9.30 -7.30 -3.32
CA VAL A 93 10.60 -6.66 -3.03
C VAL A 93 10.40 -5.35 -2.26
N TRP A 94 9.42 -4.54 -2.65
CA TRP A 94 9.08 -3.32 -1.93
C TRP A 94 8.61 -3.63 -0.50
N ALA A 95 7.69 -4.58 -0.33
CA ALA A 95 7.19 -4.99 0.99
C ALA A 95 8.33 -5.49 1.88
N TRP A 96 9.19 -6.35 1.37
CA TRP A 96 10.38 -6.86 2.06
C TRP A 96 11.30 -5.75 2.57
N ARG A 97 11.56 -4.74 1.74
CA ARG A 97 12.42 -3.60 2.10
C ARG A 97 11.74 -2.62 3.05
N THR A 98 10.42 -2.63 3.13
CA THR A 98 9.65 -1.70 3.95
C THR A 98 9.41 -2.24 5.34
N ASP A 99 8.85 -3.45 5.45
CA ASP A 99 8.50 -4.09 6.73
C ASP A 99 8.29 -5.59 6.55
N ALA A 100 8.93 -6.40 7.39
CA ALA A 100 8.79 -7.86 7.39
C ALA A 100 7.33 -8.29 7.64
N GLN A 101 6.58 -7.59 8.50
CA GLN A 101 5.18 -7.92 8.78
C GLN A 101 4.29 -7.67 7.55
N LEU A 102 4.57 -6.60 6.81
CA LEU A 102 3.87 -6.31 5.56
C LEU A 102 4.14 -7.40 4.52
N PHE A 103 5.38 -7.86 4.42
CA PHE A 103 5.75 -8.95 3.53
C PHE A 103 4.99 -10.24 3.86
N ASP A 104 5.00 -10.66 5.12
CA ASP A 104 4.31 -11.87 5.59
C ASP A 104 2.78 -11.77 5.38
N MET A 105 2.21 -10.61 5.63
CA MET A 105 0.79 -10.35 5.39
C MET A 105 0.42 -10.51 3.91
N LEU A 106 1.17 -9.89 3.00
CA LEU A 106 0.94 -10.01 1.56
C LEU A 106 1.16 -11.43 1.06
N LEU A 107 2.15 -12.14 1.61
CA LEU A 107 2.40 -13.53 1.26
C LEU A 107 1.23 -14.45 1.66
N GLY A 108 0.69 -14.25 2.87
CA GLY A 108 -0.50 -14.95 3.36
C GLY A 108 -1.76 -14.62 2.52
N GLU A 109 -1.95 -13.35 2.17
CA GLU A 109 -3.05 -12.92 1.31
C GLU A 109 -2.96 -13.55 -0.09
N PHE A 110 -1.77 -13.56 -0.68
CA PHE A 110 -1.58 -14.19 -2.00
C PHE A 110 -1.80 -15.70 -1.97
N ALA A 111 -1.36 -16.38 -0.90
CA ALA A 111 -1.65 -17.80 -0.69
C ALA A 111 -3.16 -18.07 -0.60
N GLY A 112 -3.90 -17.21 0.10
CA GLY A 112 -5.36 -17.28 0.18
C GLY A 112 -6.03 -17.08 -1.18
N LEU A 113 -5.58 -16.08 -1.97
CA LEU A 113 -6.11 -15.80 -3.30
C LEU A 113 -5.82 -16.93 -4.29
N LEU A 114 -4.61 -17.49 -4.29
CA LEU A 114 -4.26 -18.66 -5.10
C LEU A 114 -5.10 -19.86 -4.71
N SER A 115 -5.27 -20.11 -3.42
CA SER A 115 -6.11 -21.22 -2.93
C SER A 115 -7.58 -21.06 -3.31
N ALA A 116 -8.09 -19.83 -3.30
CA ALA A 116 -9.46 -19.52 -3.73
C ALA A 116 -9.66 -19.65 -5.24
N SER A 117 -8.61 -19.38 -6.03
CA SER A 117 -8.65 -19.43 -7.50
C SER A 117 -8.32 -20.83 -8.06
N ALA A 118 -7.61 -21.64 -7.29
CA ALA A 118 -7.24 -23.02 -7.62
C ALA A 118 -8.06 -23.99 -6.75
N ASP A 119 -8.29 -25.19 -7.22
CA ASP A 119 -8.97 -26.24 -6.44
C ASP A 119 -7.99 -26.96 -5.50
N ARG A 120 -7.11 -26.18 -4.84
CA ARG A 120 -6.15 -26.69 -3.84
C ARG A 120 -5.70 -25.61 -2.86
N GLN A 121 -5.18 -26.04 -1.71
CA GLN A 121 -4.56 -25.14 -0.74
C GLN A 121 -3.10 -24.87 -1.12
N TYR A 122 -2.71 -23.60 -1.04
CA TYR A 122 -1.32 -23.16 -1.18
C TYR A 122 -0.79 -22.70 0.19
N SER A 123 0.36 -23.22 0.57
CA SER A 123 1.10 -22.72 1.74
C SER A 123 1.90 -21.46 1.37
N THR A 124 2.26 -20.67 2.37
CA THR A 124 3.13 -19.50 2.17
C THR A 124 4.50 -19.89 1.61
N ALA A 125 5.03 -21.05 1.97
CA ALA A 125 6.28 -21.58 1.41
C ALA A 125 6.20 -21.88 -0.08
N GLU A 126 5.12 -22.53 -0.54
CA GLU A 126 4.89 -22.76 -1.97
C GLU A 126 4.75 -21.46 -2.75
N VAL A 127 4.02 -20.48 -2.18
CA VAL A 127 3.86 -19.15 -2.80
C VAL A 127 5.18 -18.42 -2.86
N PHE A 128 5.99 -18.50 -1.82
CA PHE A 128 7.33 -17.92 -1.81
C PHE A 128 8.22 -18.53 -2.92
N ASP A 129 8.15 -19.84 -3.12
CA ASP A 129 8.87 -20.50 -4.22
C ASP A 129 8.39 -20.02 -5.59
N LEU A 130 7.09 -19.80 -5.78
CA LEU A 130 6.52 -19.22 -7.01
C LEU A 130 7.02 -17.79 -7.27
N LEU A 131 7.20 -17.01 -6.21
CA LEU A 131 7.63 -15.60 -6.29
C LEU A 131 9.14 -15.42 -6.47
N ARG A 132 9.95 -16.40 -6.11
CA ARG A 132 11.42 -16.31 -6.04
C ARG A 132 12.04 -15.76 -7.32
N GLY A 133 11.66 -16.29 -8.46
CA GLY A 133 12.15 -15.83 -9.76
C GLY A 133 11.74 -14.40 -10.08
N ALA A 134 10.49 -14.02 -9.80
CA ALA A 134 9.99 -12.66 -10.01
C ALA A 134 10.67 -11.65 -9.08
N MET A 135 10.93 -12.00 -7.82
CA MET A 135 11.64 -11.15 -6.85
C MET A 135 13.11 -10.97 -7.25
N SER A 136 13.78 -12.05 -7.72
CA SER A 136 15.15 -11.97 -8.26
C SER A 136 15.20 -11.04 -9.47
N ASN A 137 14.28 -11.18 -10.42
CA ASN A 137 14.17 -10.32 -11.59
C ASN A 137 13.83 -8.85 -11.22
N ALA A 138 13.16 -8.64 -10.07
CA ALA A 138 12.85 -7.33 -9.53
C ALA A 138 14.00 -6.71 -8.71
N GLY A 139 15.15 -7.39 -8.62
CA GLY A 139 16.38 -6.89 -8.01
C GLY A 139 16.59 -7.24 -6.54
N LEU A 140 15.99 -8.34 -6.07
CA LEU A 140 16.35 -8.94 -4.79
C LEU A 140 17.47 -9.96 -5.00
N GLY A 141 18.59 -9.81 -4.29
CA GLY A 141 19.74 -10.72 -4.41
C GLY A 141 19.45 -12.10 -3.83
N ASP A 142 20.13 -13.14 -4.35
CA ASP A 142 19.91 -14.53 -3.90
C ASP A 142 20.18 -14.73 -2.38
N SER A 143 21.13 -13.97 -1.81
CA SER A 143 21.39 -13.99 -0.37
C SER A 143 20.25 -13.37 0.46
N GLU A 144 19.60 -12.34 -0.08
CA GLU A 144 18.43 -11.71 0.55
C GLU A 144 17.22 -12.66 0.46
N ILE A 145 17.02 -13.32 -0.69
CA ILE A 145 15.98 -14.32 -0.88
C ILE A 145 16.15 -15.48 0.09
N ALA A 146 17.38 -15.98 0.29
CA ALA A 146 17.66 -17.06 1.22
C ALA A 146 17.34 -16.66 2.69
N ALA A 147 17.52 -15.39 3.05
CA ALA A 147 17.19 -14.87 4.38
C ALA A 147 15.68 -14.66 4.59
N THR A 148 14.89 -14.64 3.51
CA THR A 148 13.44 -14.35 3.52
C THR A 148 12.59 -15.61 3.69
N THR A 149 13.18 -16.81 3.65
CA THR A 149 12.42 -18.07 3.67
C THR A 149 11.53 -18.13 4.93
N PRO A 150 10.19 -18.21 4.78
CA PRO A 150 9.29 -18.34 5.92
C PRO A 150 9.58 -19.64 6.68
N VAL A 151 9.61 -19.54 8.02
CA VAL A 151 9.81 -20.66 8.95
C VAL A 151 8.53 -21.50 9.05
#